data_e7b0736b6f6bb936fa8109b43ae689b8
#
_entry.id   e7b0736b6f6bb936fa8109b43ae689b8
#
_cell.length_a   1.000
_cell.length_b   1.000
_cell.length_c   1.000
_cell.angle_alpha   90.00
_cell.angle_beta   90.00
_cell.angle_gamma   90.00
#
_symmetry.space_group_name_H-M   'P 1'
#
loop_
_entity.id
_entity.type
_entity.pdbx_description
1 polymer ?
#
loop_
_entity_poly.entity_id
_entity_poly.type
_entity_poly.pdbx_seq_one_letter_code
_entity_poly.pdbx_strand_id
1 'polypeptide(L)'
;SVTGFRVKLLDDQGASAEGYGTISVAKPLAAFTGCYRIEAAQYDVKVVSTNRAPSYPYRGYGPPPHNFVLESLMDIAARGLGLDTAEIRRRNYIRPDQFPYTIPSGNEYDSGNYEVVLDKVLQLADYRALRKEQAAARAEGRLVGVSVVNTVEPGVFDWNAYATVGVPGVGVPEGA
;
A
#
# COMPACT_ATOMS: atom_id res chain seq x y z
N SER A 1 -7.16 11.68 -11.88
CA SER A 1 -6.09 11.21 -10.96
C SER A 1 -6.57 11.27 -9.52
N VAL A 2 -5.98 10.41 -8.68
CA VAL A 2 -6.14 10.45 -7.23
C VAL A 2 -5.26 11.57 -6.70
N THR A 3 -5.85 12.52 -5.96
CA THR A 3 -5.13 13.71 -5.47
C THR A 3 -4.84 13.65 -3.98
N GLY A 4 -5.56 12.82 -3.23
CA GLY A 4 -5.39 12.71 -1.79
C GLY A 4 -5.72 11.33 -1.26
N PHE A 5 -5.07 10.96 -0.14
CA PHE A 5 -5.26 9.71 0.56
C PHE A 5 -5.32 9.96 2.07
N ARG A 6 -6.41 9.56 2.68
CA ARG A 6 -6.60 9.73 4.12
C ARG A 6 -6.91 8.39 4.78
N VAL A 7 -6.13 8.06 5.79
CA VAL A 7 -6.33 6.87 6.62
C VAL A 7 -6.56 7.28 8.06
N LYS A 8 -7.59 6.71 8.67
CA LYS A 8 -7.81 6.73 10.11
C LYS A 8 -7.73 5.31 10.61
N LEU A 9 -6.81 5.05 11.51
CA LEU A 9 -6.54 3.73 12.07
C LEU A 9 -6.76 3.74 13.58
N LEU A 10 -7.51 2.76 14.06
CA LEU A 10 -7.56 2.40 15.47
C LEU A 10 -6.86 1.06 15.62
N ASP A 11 -5.75 1.05 16.34
CA ASP A 11 -4.94 -0.14 16.55
C ASP A 11 -5.02 -0.61 18.02
N ASP A 12 -5.52 -1.82 18.21
CA ASP A 12 -5.65 -2.45 19.52
C ASP A 12 -4.45 -3.36 19.77
N GLN A 13 -3.52 -2.87 20.60
CA GLN A 13 -2.30 -3.61 20.97
C GLN A 13 -2.50 -4.67 22.06
N GLY A 14 -3.70 -4.77 22.61
CA GLY A 14 -3.97 -5.67 23.72
C GLY A 14 -3.47 -5.13 25.06
N ALA A 15 -3.19 -6.03 26.00
CA ALA A 15 -2.87 -5.68 27.39
C ALA A 15 -1.49 -5.03 27.58
N SER A 16 -0.59 -5.18 26.62
CA SER A 16 0.76 -4.62 26.65
C SER A 16 1.16 -4.13 25.26
N ALA A 17 1.59 -2.88 25.19
CA ALA A 17 2.16 -2.27 23.99
C ALA A 17 3.70 -2.34 23.98
N GLU A 18 4.30 -3.33 24.64
CA GLU A 18 5.74 -3.46 24.72
C GLU A 18 6.38 -3.85 23.40
N GLY A 19 7.60 -3.36 23.20
CA GLY A 19 8.44 -3.72 22.07
C GLY A 19 7.95 -3.22 20.73
N TYR A 20 7.88 -4.10 19.75
CA TYR A 20 7.61 -3.76 18.34
C TYR A 20 6.13 -3.57 17.99
N GLY A 21 5.19 -3.63 18.94
CA GLY A 21 3.76 -3.54 18.66
C GLY A 21 3.41 -2.29 17.87
N THR A 22 3.84 -1.13 18.35
CA THR A 22 3.55 0.17 17.70
C THR A 22 4.25 0.38 16.36
N ILE A 23 5.33 -0.34 16.06
CA ILE A 23 6.01 -0.21 14.77
C ILE A 23 5.14 -0.71 13.61
N SER A 24 4.18 -1.58 13.89
CA SER A 24 3.23 -2.08 12.87
C SER A 24 2.39 -0.97 12.25
N VAL A 25 2.09 0.08 13.00
CA VAL A 25 1.33 1.24 12.50
C VAL A 25 2.24 2.31 11.89
N ALA A 26 3.52 2.33 12.22
CA ALA A 26 4.48 3.28 11.66
C ALA A 26 5.11 2.77 10.35
N LYS A 27 5.36 1.46 10.22
CA LYS A 27 6.01 0.87 9.06
C LYS A 27 5.37 1.23 7.71
N PRO A 28 4.04 1.33 7.55
CA PRO A 28 3.45 1.75 6.29
C PRO A 28 3.89 3.13 5.79
N LEU A 29 4.36 4.02 6.68
CA LEU A 29 4.82 5.35 6.27
C LEU A 29 5.99 5.31 5.28
N ALA A 30 6.80 4.26 5.31
CA ALA A 30 7.90 4.08 4.36
C ALA A 30 7.44 3.94 2.90
N ALA A 31 6.20 3.50 2.66
CA ALA A 31 5.61 3.38 1.33
C ALA A 31 4.12 3.76 1.34
N PHE A 32 3.78 4.86 2.03
CA PHE A 32 2.40 5.21 2.39
C PHE A 32 1.46 5.36 1.20
N THR A 33 1.93 5.92 0.10
CA THR A 33 1.15 6.08 -1.13
C THR A 33 1.40 4.97 -2.15
N GLY A 34 2.15 3.92 -1.78
CA GLY A 34 2.52 2.84 -2.69
C GLY A 34 3.25 3.37 -3.91
N CYS A 35 2.95 2.80 -5.06
CA CYS A 35 3.51 3.21 -6.36
C CYS A 35 2.80 4.44 -6.98
N TYR A 36 1.89 5.09 -6.23
CA TYR A 36 1.04 6.12 -6.79
C TYR A 36 1.54 7.54 -6.49
N ARG A 37 1.40 8.41 -7.49
CA ARG A 37 1.63 9.85 -7.38
C ARG A 37 0.43 10.50 -6.71
N ILE A 38 0.37 10.42 -5.38
CA ILE A 38 -0.63 11.06 -4.53
C ILE A 38 0.05 12.19 -3.78
N GLU A 39 -0.39 13.43 -4.02
CA GLU A 39 0.30 14.63 -3.53
C GLU A 39 -0.06 14.97 -2.08
N ALA A 40 -1.26 14.61 -1.63
CA ALA A 40 -1.73 14.88 -0.28
C ALA A 40 -2.04 13.58 0.46
N ALA A 41 -1.49 13.43 1.66
CA ALA A 41 -1.76 12.27 2.50
C ALA A 41 -1.99 12.68 3.96
N GLN A 42 -2.92 11.99 4.61
CA GLN A 42 -3.17 12.15 6.04
C GLN A 42 -3.26 10.77 6.70
N TYR A 43 -2.56 10.62 7.80
CA TYR A 43 -2.54 9.39 8.59
C TYR A 43 -2.82 9.69 10.06
N ASP A 44 -4.05 9.40 10.49
CA ASP A 44 -4.51 9.56 11.87
C ASP A 44 -4.50 8.20 12.56
N VAL A 45 -3.63 7.97 13.51
CA VAL A 45 -3.51 6.70 14.23
C VAL A 45 -3.85 6.89 15.71
N LYS A 46 -4.70 6.02 16.23
CA LYS A 46 -4.93 5.85 17.67
C LYS A 46 -4.52 4.44 18.05
N VAL A 47 -3.55 4.34 18.93
CA VAL A 47 -3.14 3.08 19.56
C VAL A 47 -3.83 2.99 20.92
N VAL A 48 -4.48 1.88 21.18
CA VAL A 48 -5.19 1.63 22.44
C VAL A 48 -4.73 0.32 23.07
N SER A 49 -4.76 0.27 24.39
CA SER A 49 -4.56 -0.96 25.15
C SER A 49 -5.91 -1.50 25.63
N THR A 50 -6.08 -2.80 25.54
CA THR A 50 -7.29 -3.51 25.99
C THR A 50 -6.91 -4.79 26.71
N ASN A 51 -7.89 -5.50 27.27
CA ASN A 51 -7.68 -6.77 27.96
C ASN A 51 -7.49 -7.99 27.01
N ARG A 52 -7.17 -7.74 25.75
CA ARG A 52 -6.82 -8.81 24.78
C ARG A 52 -5.39 -9.27 24.95
N ALA A 53 -5.07 -10.42 24.38
CA ALA A 53 -3.69 -10.84 24.23
C ALA A 53 -2.91 -9.78 23.44
N PRO A 54 -1.66 -9.47 23.80
CA PRO A 54 -0.83 -8.51 23.08
C PRO A 54 -0.64 -8.89 21.62
N SER A 55 -0.62 -7.89 20.76
CA SER A 55 -0.31 -8.06 19.34
C SER A 55 1.18 -7.91 19.11
N TYR A 56 1.76 -8.84 18.35
CA TYR A 56 3.17 -8.80 17.98
C TYR A 56 3.33 -8.82 16.46
N PRO A 57 4.43 -8.25 15.95
CA PRO A 57 4.73 -8.29 14.53
C PRO A 57 4.86 -9.72 14.00
N TYR A 58 4.16 -10.03 12.95
CA TYR A 58 4.39 -11.19 12.11
C TYR A 58 5.04 -10.72 10.81
N ARG A 59 5.85 -11.54 10.15
CA ARG A 59 6.56 -11.18 8.91
C ARG A 59 5.63 -10.45 7.92
N GLY A 60 6.02 -9.25 7.48
CA GLY A 60 5.21 -8.37 6.64
C GLY A 60 4.29 -7.41 7.41
N TYR A 61 4.36 -7.36 8.75
CA TYR A 61 3.54 -6.51 9.60
C TYR A 61 3.49 -5.04 9.12
N GLY A 62 2.30 -4.43 9.21
CA GLY A 62 2.03 -3.07 8.78
C GLY A 62 1.71 -2.95 7.28
N PRO A 63 2.64 -3.12 6.34
CA PRO A 63 2.38 -2.99 4.90
C PRO A 63 1.23 -3.83 4.34
N PRO A 64 1.05 -5.12 4.66
CA PRO A 64 -0.05 -5.89 4.09
C PRO A 64 -1.44 -5.32 4.34
N PRO A 65 -1.87 -5.00 5.59
CA PRO A 65 -3.16 -4.38 5.81
C PRO A 65 -3.26 -2.99 5.19
N HIS A 66 -2.17 -2.23 5.17
CA HIS A 66 -2.14 -0.92 4.52
C HIS A 66 -2.32 -1.03 3.01
N ASN A 67 -1.56 -1.91 2.35
CA ASN A 67 -1.67 -2.16 0.93
C ASN A 67 -3.05 -2.70 0.56
N PHE A 68 -3.63 -3.57 1.38
CA PHE A 68 -5.00 -4.02 1.18
C PHE A 68 -6.00 -2.85 1.14
N VAL A 69 -5.88 -1.89 2.05
CA VAL A 69 -6.74 -0.70 2.08
C VAL A 69 -6.50 0.17 0.85
N LEU A 70 -5.25 0.50 0.53
CA LEU A 70 -4.89 1.35 -0.61
C LEU A 70 -5.39 0.75 -1.92
N GLU A 71 -5.07 -0.52 -2.18
CA GLU A 71 -5.42 -1.21 -3.42
C GLU A 71 -6.93 -1.46 -3.55
N SER A 72 -7.62 -1.73 -2.42
CA SER A 72 -9.08 -1.84 -2.41
C SER A 72 -9.75 -0.51 -2.73
N LEU A 73 -9.22 0.62 -2.25
CA LEU A 73 -9.73 1.93 -2.60
C LEU A 73 -9.50 2.27 -4.07
N MET A 74 -8.38 1.85 -4.65
CA MET A 74 -8.16 1.98 -6.11
C MET A 74 -9.20 1.19 -6.90
N ASP A 75 -9.55 -0.01 -6.48
CA ASP A 75 -10.60 -0.81 -7.12
C ASP A 75 -12.00 -0.19 -6.95
N ILE A 76 -12.30 0.36 -5.77
CA ILE A 76 -13.56 1.07 -5.51
C ILE A 76 -13.66 2.30 -6.40
N ALA A 77 -12.60 3.09 -6.49
CA ALA A 77 -12.54 4.27 -7.33
C ALA A 77 -12.68 3.90 -8.83
N ALA A 78 -12.02 2.84 -9.28
CA ALA A 78 -12.15 2.34 -10.66
C ALA A 78 -13.61 2.03 -10.98
N ARG A 79 -14.28 1.26 -10.12
CA ARG A 79 -15.70 0.92 -10.31
C ARG A 79 -16.60 2.15 -10.31
N GLY A 80 -16.38 3.09 -9.39
CA GLY A 80 -17.15 4.33 -9.30
C GLY A 80 -17.00 5.23 -10.52
N LEU A 81 -15.86 5.16 -11.19
CA LEU A 81 -15.56 5.94 -12.40
C LEU A 81 -15.82 5.18 -13.72
N GLY A 82 -16.26 3.92 -13.65
CA GLY A 82 -16.44 3.08 -14.84
C GLY A 82 -15.11 2.75 -15.54
N LEU A 83 -14.00 2.75 -14.82
CA LEU A 83 -12.67 2.44 -15.35
C LEU A 83 -12.29 0.98 -15.05
N ASP A 84 -11.42 0.44 -15.89
CA ASP A 84 -10.73 -0.80 -15.58
C ASP A 84 -9.75 -0.61 -14.41
N THR A 85 -9.59 -1.65 -13.58
CA THR A 85 -8.75 -1.57 -12.37
C THR A 85 -7.26 -1.45 -12.68
N ALA A 86 -6.79 -2.00 -13.79
CA ALA A 86 -5.42 -1.79 -14.26
C ALA A 86 -5.24 -0.37 -14.81
N GLU A 87 -6.23 0.17 -15.50
CA GLU A 87 -6.19 1.51 -16.09
C GLU A 87 -6.12 2.61 -15.04
N ILE A 88 -6.90 2.53 -13.95
CA ILE A 88 -6.82 3.54 -12.88
C ILE A 88 -5.43 3.55 -12.24
N ARG A 89 -4.80 2.37 -12.07
CA ARG A 89 -3.45 2.26 -11.53
C ARG A 89 -2.44 2.93 -12.45
N ARG A 90 -2.48 2.60 -13.74
CA ARG A 90 -1.62 3.20 -14.77
C ARG A 90 -1.66 4.73 -14.75
N ARG A 91 -2.85 5.32 -14.67
CA ARG A 91 -3.04 6.78 -14.64
C ARG A 91 -2.47 7.46 -13.42
N ASN A 92 -2.23 6.71 -12.35
CA ASN A 92 -1.80 7.25 -11.07
C ASN A 92 -0.37 6.87 -10.69
N TYR A 93 0.34 6.07 -11.47
CA TYR A 93 1.72 5.71 -11.17
C TYR A 93 2.66 6.90 -11.14
N ILE A 94 3.65 6.82 -10.27
CA ILE A 94 4.87 7.62 -10.36
C ILE A 94 5.59 7.16 -11.63
N ARG A 95 5.88 8.10 -12.54
CA ARG A 95 6.51 7.80 -13.82
C ARG A 95 8.03 7.71 -13.68
N PRO A 96 8.71 6.99 -14.59
CA PRO A 96 10.17 6.87 -14.55
C PRO A 96 10.94 8.19 -14.57
N ASP A 97 10.37 9.21 -15.24
CA ASP A 97 10.94 10.56 -15.33
C ASP A 97 10.77 11.42 -14.07
N GLN A 98 10.06 10.90 -13.05
CA GLN A 98 9.81 11.59 -11.79
C GLN A 98 10.73 11.13 -10.65
N PHE A 99 11.55 10.11 -10.85
CA PHE A 99 12.49 9.64 -9.85
C PHE A 99 13.78 10.49 -9.82
N PRO A 100 14.42 10.68 -8.64
CA PRO A 100 13.95 10.23 -7.33
C PRO A 100 12.65 10.93 -6.91
N TYR A 101 11.74 10.22 -6.23
CA TYR A 101 10.42 10.71 -5.89
C TYR A 101 10.19 10.67 -4.38
N THR A 102 9.96 11.82 -3.77
CA THR A 102 9.62 11.92 -2.35
C THR A 102 8.11 11.82 -2.17
N ILE A 103 7.65 10.78 -1.46
CA ILE A 103 6.24 10.60 -1.12
C ILE A 103 5.83 11.51 0.05
N PRO A 104 4.52 11.78 0.27
CA PRO A 104 4.05 12.72 1.30
C PRO A 104 4.50 12.39 2.74
N SER A 105 4.85 11.15 3.03
CA SER A 105 5.42 10.74 4.33
C SER A 105 6.90 11.08 4.50
N GLY A 106 7.55 11.65 3.47
CA GLY A 106 8.93 12.10 3.52
C GLY A 106 9.95 11.07 3.04
N ASN A 107 9.53 9.82 2.77
CA ASN A 107 10.45 8.81 2.24
C ASN A 107 10.70 9.04 0.75
N GLU A 108 11.92 8.77 0.30
CA GLU A 108 12.33 8.90 -1.09
C GLU A 108 12.43 7.53 -1.76
N TYR A 109 11.86 7.44 -2.97
CA TYR A 109 12.05 6.31 -3.87
C TYR A 109 13.12 6.67 -4.89
N ASP A 110 14.15 5.87 -5.00
CA ASP A 110 15.33 6.11 -5.84
C ASP A 110 15.03 5.94 -7.33
N SER A 111 14.29 4.91 -7.70
CA SER A 111 14.02 4.53 -9.08
C SER A 111 12.78 3.66 -9.20
N GLY A 112 12.25 3.52 -10.41
CA GLY A 112 11.15 2.62 -10.68
C GLY A 112 10.54 2.77 -12.07
N ASN A 113 9.86 1.71 -12.51
CA ASN A 113 9.02 1.70 -13.70
C ASN A 113 7.83 0.77 -13.48
N TYR A 114 6.84 1.27 -12.79
CA TYR A 114 5.66 0.48 -12.38
C TYR A 114 4.79 0.06 -13.57
N GLU A 115 4.78 0.88 -14.63
CA GLU A 115 3.99 0.59 -15.83
C GLU A 115 4.51 -0.66 -16.56
N VAL A 116 5.82 -0.78 -16.73
CA VAL A 116 6.42 -1.97 -17.36
C VAL A 116 6.12 -3.24 -16.58
N VAL A 117 6.15 -3.16 -15.24
CA VAL A 117 5.81 -4.30 -14.37
C VAL A 117 4.34 -4.68 -14.55
N LEU A 118 3.44 -3.69 -14.54
CA LEU A 118 2.02 -3.92 -14.78
C LEU A 118 1.78 -4.59 -16.14
N ASP A 119 2.35 -4.04 -17.21
CA ASP A 119 2.19 -4.57 -18.56
C ASP A 119 2.64 -6.02 -18.66
N LYS A 120 3.77 -6.34 -18.04
CA LYS A 120 4.28 -7.71 -18.02
C LYS A 120 3.33 -8.67 -17.30
N VAL A 121 2.78 -8.27 -16.15
CA VAL A 121 1.82 -9.09 -15.40
C VAL A 121 0.53 -9.27 -16.19
N LEU A 122 -0.02 -8.21 -16.78
CA LEU A 122 -1.24 -8.28 -17.59
C LEU A 122 -1.07 -9.17 -18.82
N GLN A 123 0.10 -9.13 -19.45
CA GLN A 123 0.45 -10.00 -20.57
C GLN A 123 0.54 -11.47 -20.14
N LEU A 124 1.31 -11.75 -19.08
CA LEU A 124 1.53 -13.12 -18.59
C LEU A 124 0.24 -13.79 -18.12
N ALA A 125 -0.68 -13.03 -17.53
CA ALA A 125 -1.95 -13.52 -17.04
C ALA A 125 -3.03 -13.60 -18.14
N ASP A 126 -2.78 -13.14 -19.35
CA ASP A 126 -3.83 -12.90 -20.36
C ASP A 126 -5.04 -12.18 -19.74
N TYR A 127 -4.76 -11.04 -19.15
CA TYR A 127 -5.77 -10.27 -18.40
C TYR A 127 -7.05 -10.01 -19.18
N ARG A 128 -6.96 -9.83 -20.50
CA ARG A 128 -8.14 -9.61 -21.35
C ARG A 128 -9.03 -10.85 -21.40
N ALA A 129 -8.46 -12.04 -21.50
CA ALA A 129 -9.20 -13.29 -21.45
C ALA A 129 -9.87 -13.49 -20.09
N LEU A 130 -9.13 -13.26 -18.99
CA LEU A 130 -9.69 -13.33 -17.64
C LEU A 130 -10.88 -12.37 -17.43
N ARG A 131 -10.82 -11.16 -17.97
CA ARG A 131 -11.94 -10.20 -17.88
C ARG A 131 -13.16 -10.65 -18.69
N LYS A 132 -12.97 -11.28 -19.85
CA LYS A 132 -14.06 -11.88 -20.65
C LYS A 132 -14.70 -13.05 -19.90
N GLU A 133 -13.89 -13.94 -19.35
CA GLU A 133 -14.36 -15.08 -18.54
C GLU A 133 -15.16 -14.60 -17.33
N GLN A 134 -14.66 -13.60 -16.61
CA GLN A 134 -15.37 -13.00 -15.49
C GLN A 134 -16.74 -12.45 -15.89
N ALA A 135 -16.85 -11.77 -17.04
CA ALA A 135 -18.09 -11.22 -17.54
C ALA A 135 -19.08 -12.33 -17.94
N ALA A 136 -18.60 -13.37 -18.63
CA ALA A 136 -19.41 -14.53 -19.01
C ALA A 136 -19.92 -15.29 -17.78
N ALA A 137 -19.05 -15.55 -16.81
CA ALA A 137 -19.43 -16.20 -15.57
C ALA A 137 -20.51 -15.43 -14.81
N ARG A 138 -20.40 -14.10 -14.77
CA ARG A 138 -21.41 -13.24 -14.14
C ARG A 138 -22.76 -13.31 -14.84
N ALA A 139 -22.79 -13.37 -16.17
CA ALA A 139 -24.02 -13.54 -16.93
C ALA A 139 -24.72 -14.88 -16.64
N GLU A 140 -23.96 -15.91 -16.22
CA GLU A 140 -24.45 -17.21 -15.80
C GLU A 140 -24.74 -17.30 -14.29
N GLY A 141 -24.66 -16.21 -13.55
CA GLY A 141 -24.86 -16.17 -12.09
C GLY A 141 -23.68 -16.70 -11.27
N ARG A 142 -22.52 -16.95 -11.90
CA ARG A 142 -21.29 -17.37 -11.20
C ARG A 142 -20.42 -16.15 -10.87
N LEU A 143 -19.76 -16.18 -9.72
CA LEU A 143 -18.84 -15.12 -9.29
C LEU A 143 -17.39 -15.58 -9.50
N VAL A 144 -16.67 -14.83 -10.33
CA VAL A 144 -15.23 -14.98 -10.56
C VAL A 144 -14.52 -13.73 -10.12
N GLY A 145 -13.55 -13.85 -9.21
CA GLY A 145 -12.72 -12.75 -8.73
C GLY A 145 -11.49 -12.58 -9.64
N VAL A 146 -11.27 -11.35 -10.12
CA VAL A 146 -10.03 -10.96 -10.81
C VAL A 146 -9.56 -9.66 -10.18
N SER A 147 -8.33 -9.65 -9.67
CA SER A 147 -7.72 -8.47 -9.05
C SER A 147 -6.30 -8.28 -9.57
N VAL A 148 -5.89 -7.02 -9.68
CA VAL A 148 -4.53 -6.60 -9.97
C VAL A 148 -4.10 -5.66 -8.86
N VAL A 149 -2.99 -5.95 -8.21
CA VAL A 149 -2.43 -5.13 -7.13
C VAL A 149 -0.96 -4.84 -7.40
N ASN A 150 -0.51 -3.67 -6.97
CA ASN A 150 0.89 -3.29 -7.01
C ASN A 150 1.34 -2.93 -5.61
N THR A 151 2.43 -3.55 -5.16
CA THR A 151 2.97 -3.31 -3.84
C THR A 151 4.39 -2.77 -3.95
N VAL A 152 4.66 -1.70 -3.21
CA VAL A 152 6.02 -1.23 -2.93
C VAL A 152 6.37 -1.67 -1.52
N GLU A 153 7.38 -2.49 -1.40
CA GLU A 153 7.95 -2.88 -0.10
C GLU A 153 9.33 -2.23 0.01
N PRO A 154 9.57 -1.35 1.00
CA PRO A 154 10.87 -0.72 1.16
C PRO A 154 11.90 -1.77 1.58
N GLY A 155 13.01 -1.85 0.85
CA GLY A 155 14.17 -2.68 1.18
C GLY A 155 15.01 -2.10 2.31
N VAL A 156 15.00 -0.76 2.42
CA VAL A 156 15.72 0.00 3.46
C VAL A 156 14.74 0.92 4.17
N PHE A 157 14.91 1.07 5.48
CA PHE A 157 14.13 2.00 6.28
C PHE A 157 14.88 3.31 6.46
N ASP A 158 14.26 4.41 6.07
CA ASP A 158 14.71 5.73 6.50
C ASP A 158 14.26 5.98 7.94
N TRP A 159 15.16 5.75 8.87
CA TRP A 159 14.91 5.96 10.30
C TRP A 159 14.67 7.44 10.66
N ASN A 160 15.13 8.38 9.85
CA ASN A 160 14.85 9.80 10.06
C ASN A 160 13.36 10.09 9.83
N ALA A 161 12.74 9.46 8.83
CA ALA A 161 11.31 9.55 8.61
C ALA A 161 10.51 9.01 9.80
N TYR A 162 10.97 7.93 10.44
CA TYR A 162 10.35 7.38 11.66
C TYR A 162 10.55 8.25 12.89
N ALA A 163 11.67 8.95 13.01
CA ALA A 163 11.91 9.88 14.10
C ALA A 163 10.89 11.04 14.10
N THR A 164 10.42 11.46 12.93
CA THR A 164 9.41 12.54 12.80
C THR A 164 8.04 12.15 13.40
N VAL A 165 7.77 10.86 13.53
CA VAL A 165 6.52 10.33 14.15
C VAL A 165 6.77 9.76 15.55
N GLY A 166 7.91 10.08 16.16
CA GLY A 166 8.22 9.72 17.55
C GLY A 166 8.63 8.27 17.76
N VAL A 167 8.97 7.54 16.71
CA VAL A 167 9.55 6.21 16.82
C VAL A 167 11.06 6.37 17.02
N PRO A 168 11.62 5.99 18.19
CA PRO A 168 13.06 6.12 18.42
C PRO A 168 13.81 5.26 17.41
N GLY A 169 14.83 5.84 16.79
CA GLY A 169 15.66 5.17 15.83
C GLY A 169 16.47 4.04 16.47
N VAL A 170 15.95 2.84 16.39
CA VAL A 170 16.68 1.60 16.67
C VAL A 170 16.85 0.91 15.33
N GLY A 171 17.71 1.46 14.49
CA GLY A 171 18.01 0.90 13.19
C GLY A 171 19.41 0.34 13.16
N VAL A 172 19.51 -0.94 12.84
CA VAL A 172 20.71 -1.44 12.21
C VAL A 172 20.62 -0.95 10.77
N PRO A 173 21.53 -0.07 10.30
CA PRO A 173 21.61 0.19 8.87
C PRO A 173 21.83 -1.16 8.20
N GLU A 174 20.95 -1.54 7.30
CA GLU A 174 21.24 -2.67 6.42
C GLU A 174 22.49 -2.27 5.66
N GLY A 175 23.61 -2.87 6.04
CA GLY A 175 24.89 -2.60 5.41
C GLY A 175 24.85 -3.00 3.95
N ALA A 176 25.40 -2.13 3.12
CA ALA A 176 25.74 -2.46 1.76
C ALA A 176 26.77 -3.61 1.70
#